data_c4029c6f7ed8e7d2569cb654cd9939f3
#
_entry.id   c4029c6f7ed8e7d2569cb654cd9939f3
#
_cell.length_a   1.000
_cell.length_b   1.000
_cell.length_c   1.000
_cell.angle_alpha   90.00
_cell.angle_beta   90.00
_cell.angle_gamma   90.00
#
_symmetry.space_group_name_H-M   'P 1'
#
loop_
_entity.id
_entity.type
_entity.pdbx_description
1 polymer ?
#
loop_
_entity_poly.entity_id
_entity_poly.type
_entity_poly.pdbx_seq_one_letter_code
_entity_poly.pdbx_strand_id
1 'polypeptide(L)'
;MIYELRVYQALPGRMSKLLKRFKDHTVSIWETHGIRPTGFWTTEVGTSNNELTYMLAWESLAERESKWTAFLKDPAWHKARDESERDGPIVANISNQILIPTSFSAMR
;
A
#
# COMPACT_ATOMS: atom_id res chain seq x y z
N MET A 1 -16.88 -6.80 -6.14
CA MET A 1 -15.49 -6.57 -5.69
C MET A 1 -14.76 -5.65 -6.64
N ILE A 2 -14.02 -4.68 -6.14
CA ILE A 2 -13.12 -3.85 -6.92
C ILE A 2 -11.72 -3.97 -6.32
N TYR A 3 -10.71 -3.58 -7.08
CA TYR A 3 -9.32 -3.70 -6.67
C TYR A 3 -8.61 -2.37 -6.84
N GLU A 4 -7.73 -2.08 -5.91
CA GLU A 4 -6.91 -0.87 -5.99
C GLU A 4 -5.45 -1.27 -6.19
N LEU A 5 -4.91 -0.93 -7.36
CA LEU A 5 -3.50 -1.12 -7.66
C LEU A 5 -2.75 0.13 -7.18
N ARG A 6 -1.74 -0.06 -6.34
CA ARG A 6 -0.95 1.05 -5.81
C ARG A 6 0.52 0.79 -6.10
N VAL A 7 1.21 1.84 -6.52
CA VAL A 7 2.65 1.79 -6.77
C VAL A 7 3.33 2.90 -5.99
N TYR A 8 4.24 2.52 -5.12
CA TYR A 8 5.06 3.45 -4.35
C TYR A 8 6.42 3.56 -5.02
N GLN A 9 6.81 4.78 -5.33
CA GLN A 9 8.15 5.08 -5.80
C GLN A 9 8.97 5.52 -4.60
N ALA A 10 9.91 4.68 -4.16
CA ALA A 10 10.82 5.02 -3.06
C ALA A 10 11.93 5.94 -3.57
N LEU A 11 12.43 6.80 -2.69
CA LEU A 11 13.65 7.55 -2.98
C LEU A 11 14.83 6.57 -3.09
N PRO A 12 15.84 6.87 -3.91
CA PRO A 12 17.00 6.01 -4.04
C PRO A 12 17.62 5.66 -2.68
N GLY A 13 17.89 4.37 -2.47
CA GLY A 13 18.46 3.87 -1.22
C GLY A 13 17.46 3.68 -0.07
N ARG A 14 16.16 3.98 -0.29
CA ARG A 14 15.16 3.92 0.77
C ARG A 14 14.21 2.72 0.66
N MET A 15 14.38 1.87 -0.35
CA MET A 15 13.47 0.75 -0.58
C MET A 15 13.43 -0.24 0.59
N SER A 16 14.58 -0.57 1.18
CA SER A 16 14.63 -1.47 2.33
C SER A 16 13.85 -0.95 3.53
N LYS A 17 13.88 0.35 3.76
CA LYS A 17 13.12 1.01 4.83
C LYS A 17 11.62 0.97 4.56
N LEU A 18 11.22 1.16 3.29
CA LEU A 18 9.82 1.06 2.89
C LEU A 18 9.29 -0.35 3.13
N LEU A 19 10.02 -1.37 2.67
CA LEU A 19 9.63 -2.77 2.85
C LEU A 19 9.55 -3.15 4.33
N LYS A 20 10.48 -2.69 5.13
CA LYS A 20 10.49 -2.93 6.57
C LYS A 20 9.26 -2.29 7.25
N ARG A 21 8.90 -1.07 6.86
CA ARG A 21 7.71 -0.40 7.41
C ARG A 21 6.43 -1.19 7.11
N PHE A 22 6.28 -1.67 5.88
CA PHE A 22 5.12 -2.50 5.51
C PHE A 22 5.11 -3.81 6.30
N LYS A 23 6.23 -4.50 6.35
CA LYS A 23 6.34 -5.80 7.01
C LYS A 23 6.08 -5.69 8.52
N ASP A 24 6.68 -4.71 9.18
CA ASP A 24 6.66 -4.63 10.64
C ASP A 24 5.44 -3.88 11.18
N HIS A 25 4.81 -3.01 10.39
CA HIS A 25 3.76 -2.13 10.89
C HIS A 25 2.53 -2.05 10.01
N THR A 26 2.67 -1.64 8.74
CA THR A 26 1.52 -1.27 7.90
C THR A 26 0.53 -2.41 7.73
N VAL A 27 1.01 -3.61 7.41
CA VAL A 27 0.14 -4.76 7.15
C VAL A 27 -0.69 -5.12 8.38
N SER A 28 -0.08 -5.14 9.56
CA SER A 28 -0.82 -5.44 10.79
C SER A 28 -1.80 -4.35 11.18
N ILE A 29 -1.47 -3.08 10.94
CA ILE A 29 -2.40 -1.96 11.18
C ILE A 29 -3.59 -2.08 10.22
N TRP A 30 -3.36 -2.39 8.94
CA TRP A 30 -4.43 -2.62 7.98
C TRP A 30 -5.38 -3.74 8.43
N GLU A 31 -4.83 -4.80 9.00
CA GLU A 31 -5.63 -5.91 9.50
C GLU A 31 -6.63 -5.44 10.56
N THR A 32 -6.22 -4.53 11.45
CA THR A 32 -7.13 -3.98 12.47
C THR A 32 -8.26 -3.13 11.87
N HIS A 33 -8.08 -2.61 10.66
CA HIS A 33 -9.08 -1.81 9.96
C HIS A 33 -9.87 -2.62 8.93
N GLY A 34 -9.58 -3.90 8.78
CA GLY A 34 -10.24 -4.73 7.78
C GLY A 34 -9.83 -4.41 6.34
N ILE A 35 -8.67 -3.79 6.14
CA ILE A 35 -8.11 -3.52 4.81
C ILE A 35 -7.40 -4.78 4.34
N ARG A 36 -7.72 -5.26 3.13
CA ARG A 36 -7.30 -6.57 2.64
C ARG A 36 -6.35 -6.46 1.45
N PRO A 37 -5.05 -6.63 1.65
CA PRO A 37 -4.13 -6.74 0.53
C PRO A 37 -4.26 -8.10 -0.14
N THR A 38 -4.10 -8.13 -1.47
CA THR A 38 -4.10 -9.38 -2.25
C THR A 38 -2.70 -9.82 -2.62
N GLY A 39 -1.73 -8.91 -2.64
CA GLY A 39 -0.35 -9.25 -2.92
C GLY A 39 0.54 -8.01 -2.96
N PHE A 40 1.83 -8.25 -2.79
CA PHE A 40 2.88 -7.22 -2.82
C PHE A 40 3.99 -7.71 -3.73
N TRP A 41 4.52 -6.82 -4.56
CA TRP A 41 5.59 -7.14 -5.50
C TRP A 41 6.64 -6.04 -5.54
N THR A 42 7.89 -6.44 -5.68
CA THR A 42 8.97 -5.54 -6.05
C THR A 42 9.30 -5.77 -7.52
N THR A 43 9.95 -4.80 -8.15
CA THR A 43 10.29 -4.91 -9.58
C THR A 43 11.60 -5.69 -9.74
N GLU A 44 11.54 -6.85 -10.38
CA GLU A 44 12.73 -7.63 -10.76
C GLU A 44 13.32 -7.07 -12.06
N VAL A 45 12.48 -6.91 -13.08
CA VAL A 45 12.84 -6.28 -14.35
C VAL A 45 11.76 -5.30 -14.72
N GLY A 46 12.10 -4.03 -14.89
CA GLY A 46 11.13 -3.00 -15.22
C GLY A 46 11.75 -1.61 -15.20
N THR A 47 10.90 -0.60 -15.14
CA THR A 47 11.31 0.80 -15.27
C THR A 47 12.09 1.32 -14.07
N SER A 48 11.90 0.75 -12.88
CA SER A 48 12.59 1.19 -11.68
C SER A 48 12.69 0.07 -10.65
N ASN A 49 13.84 -0.06 -10.01
CA ASN A 49 14.04 -0.98 -8.88
C ASN A 49 13.55 -0.37 -7.56
N ASN A 50 13.11 0.88 -7.58
CA ASN A 50 12.66 1.59 -6.39
C ASN A 50 11.13 1.60 -6.29
N GLU A 51 10.46 0.59 -6.83
CA GLU A 51 9.00 0.49 -6.82
C GLU A 51 8.53 -0.66 -5.96
N LEU A 52 7.54 -0.37 -5.12
CA LEU A 52 6.73 -1.37 -4.43
C LEU A 52 5.33 -1.32 -5.02
N THR A 53 4.89 -2.43 -5.59
CA THR A 53 3.56 -2.56 -6.19
C THR A 53 2.72 -3.46 -5.31
N TYR A 54 1.50 -3.02 -4.97
CA TYR A 54 0.58 -3.89 -4.25
C TYR A 54 -0.86 -3.62 -4.66
N MET A 55 -1.73 -4.53 -4.27
CA MET A 55 -3.14 -4.46 -4.63
C MET A 55 -4.00 -4.71 -3.40
N LEU A 56 -5.03 -3.90 -3.25
CA LEU A 56 -6.04 -4.02 -2.18
C LEU A 56 -7.37 -4.44 -2.78
N ALA A 57 -8.12 -5.25 -2.04
CA ALA A 57 -9.47 -5.66 -2.42
C ALA A 57 -10.50 -4.89 -1.60
N TRP A 58 -11.52 -4.35 -2.27
CA TRP A 58 -12.61 -3.60 -1.65
C TRP A 58 -13.95 -4.15 -2.14
N GLU A 59 -14.94 -4.20 -1.23
CA GLU A 59 -16.31 -4.53 -1.63
C GLU A 59 -16.91 -3.41 -2.49
N SER A 60 -16.54 -2.15 -2.19
CA SER A 60 -17.07 -0.96 -2.84
C SER A 60 -16.16 0.24 -2.59
N LEU A 61 -16.40 1.31 -3.32
CA LEU A 61 -15.74 2.60 -3.05
C LEU A 61 -16.12 3.15 -1.67
N ALA A 62 -17.34 2.90 -1.21
CA ALA A 62 -17.79 3.32 0.11
C ALA A 62 -16.98 2.63 1.22
N GLU A 63 -16.75 1.33 1.10
CA GLU A 63 -15.90 0.60 2.03
C GLU A 63 -14.48 1.19 2.04
N ARG A 64 -13.93 1.43 0.85
CA ARG A 64 -12.59 2.01 0.74
C ARG A 64 -12.50 3.35 1.46
N GLU A 65 -13.43 4.24 1.19
CA GLU A 65 -13.43 5.56 1.80
C GLU A 65 -13.47 5.48 3.33
N SER A 66 -14.36 4.67 3.87
CA SER A 66 -14.52 4.51 5.31
C SER A 66 -13.25 3.93 5.97
N LYS A 67 -12.76 2.81 5.46
CA LYS A 67 -11.62 2.10 6.06
C LYS A 67 -10.30 2.84 5.84
N TRP A 68 -10.10 3.39 4.64
CA TRP A 68 -8.87 4.12 4.34
C TRP A 68 -8.77 5.41 5.15
N THR A 69 -9.88 6.14 5.29
CA THR A 69 -9.93 7.34 6.11
C THR A 69 -9.62 7.02 7.58
N ALA A 70 -10.19 5.93 8.12
CA ALA A 70 -9.91 5.50 9.48
C ALA A 70 -8.43 5.13 9.67
N PHE A 71 -7.85 4.44 8.70
CA PHE A 71 -6.42 4.09 8.72
C PHE A 71 -5.54 5.35 8.74
N LEU A 72 -5.82 6.32 7.88
CA LEU A 72 -5.04 7.55 7.80
C LEU A 72 -5.08 8.37 9.08
N LYS A 73 -6.12 8.20 9.90
CA LYS A 73 -6.27 8.89 11.19
C LYS A 73 -5.73 8.08 12.38
N ASP A 74 -5.30 6.85 12.14
CA ASP A 74 -4.88 5.95 13.21
C ASP A 74 -3.54 6.42 13.81
N PRO A 75 -3.47 6.69 15.13
CA PRO A 75 -2.22 7.08 15.79
C PRO A 75 -1.12 6.02 15.64
N ALA A 76 -1.47 4.74 15.56
CA ALA A 76 -0.49 3.67 15.34
C ALA A 76 0.19 3.82 13.99
N TRP A 77 -0.56 4.21 12.95
CA TRP A 77 0.01 4.49 11.65
C TRP A 77 0.91 5.74 11.68
N HIS A 78 0.45 6.82 12.32
CA HIS A 78 1.25 8.04 12.44
C HIS A 78 2.59 7.77 13.12
N LYS A 79 2.57 6.98 14.20
CA LYS A 79 3.78 6.61 14.92
C LYS A 79 4.73 5.79 14.05
N ALA A 80 4.22 4.77 13.37
CA ALA A 80 5.02 3.91 12.50
C ALA A 80 5.65 4.71 11.36
N ARG A 81 4.85 5.57 10.70
CA ARG A 81 5.32 6.43 9.62
C ARG A 81 6.42 7.37 10.13
N ASP A 82 6.17 8.08 11.22
CA ASP A 82 7.10 9.08 11.73
C ASP A 82 8.41 8.45 12.21
N GLU A 83 8.35 7.31 12.87
CA GLU A 83 9.55 6.58 13.28
C GLU A 83 10.37 6.10 12.09
N SER A 84 9.70 5.59 11.04
CA SER A 84 10.38 5.11 9.84
C SER A 84 11.04 6.24 9.04
N GLU A 85 10.52 7.46 9.16
CA GLU A 85 11.02 8.64 8.45
C GLU A 85 11.89 9.55 9.33
N ARG A 86 12.32 9.06 10.49
CA ARG A 86 13.13 9.84 11.43
C ARG A 86 14.42 10.33 10.78
N ASP A 87 15.01 9.55 9.90
CA ASP A 87 16.25 9.88 9.18
C ASP A 87 15.99 10.42 7.76
N GLY A 88 14.77 10.82 7.47
CA GLY A 88 14.39 11.42 6.19
C GLY A 88 13.22 10.73 5.51
N PRO A 89 12.69 11.34 4.45
CA PRO A 89 11.57 10.78 3.70
C PRO A 89 11.94 9.47 3.00
N ILE A 90 10.96 8.62 2.79
CA ILE A 90 11.12 7.30 2.15
C ILE A 90 10.49 7.28 0.77
N VAL A 91 9.28 7.84 0.64
CA VAL A 91 8.47 7.76 -0.58
C VAL A 91 8.57 9.04 -1.37
N ALA A 92 8.93 8.93 -2.66
CA ALA A 92 8.97 10.06 -3.58
C ALA A 92 7.60 10.32 -4.18
N ASN A 93 6.85 9.26 -4.52
CA ASN A 93 5.56 9.39 -5.17
C ASN A 93 4.72 8.12 -4.98
N ILE A 94 3.41 8.29 -5.03
CA ILE A 94 2.44 7.18 -4.97
C ILE A 94 1.46 7.38 -6.12
N SER A 95 1.26 6.33 -6.91
CA SER A 95 0.19 6.28 -7.91
C SER A 95 -0.79 5.17 -7.56
N ASN A 96 -2.05 5.33 -7.96
CA ASN A 96 -3.06 4.31 -7.73
C ASN A 96 -4.13 4.33 -8.82
N GLN A 97 -4.77 3.16 -8.97
CA GLN A 97 -5.88 2.96 -9.89
C GLN A 97 -6.94 2.09 -9.21
N ILE A 98 -8.20 2.41 -9.45
CA ILE A 98 -9.31 1.54 -9.06
C ILE A 98 -9.71 0.73 -10.29
N LEU A 99 -9.67 -0.60 -10.15
CA LEU A 99 -9.89 -1.53 -11.25
C LEU A 99 -11.15 -2.37 -10.99
N ILE A 100 -11.95 -2.53 -12.03
CA ILE A 100 -13.14 -3.38 -11.98
C ILE A 100 -12.80 -4.65 -12.78
N PRO A 101 -12.85 -5.85 -12.15
CA PRO A 101 -12.51 -7.07 -12.84
C PRO A 101 -13.52 -7.38 -13.94
N THR A 102 -13.03 -7.95 -15.04
CA THR A 102 -13.89 -8.46 -16.11
C THR A 102 -14.57 -9.76 -15.67
N SER A 103 -15.62 -10.16 -16.38
CA SER A 103 -16.32 -11.42 -16.08
C SER A 103 -15.44 -12.66 -16.25
N PHE A 104 -14.38 -12.56 -17.04
CA PHE A 104 -13.44 -13.66 -17.28
C PHE A 104 -12.15 -13.56 -16.47
N SER A 105 -12.04 -12.60 -15.55
CA SER A 105 -10.88 -12.48 -14.66
C SER A 105 -10.91 -13.59 -13.62
N ALA A 106 -9.76 -14.23 -13.37
CA ALA A 106 -9.62 -15.21 -12.30
C ALA A 106 -9.83 -14.53 -10.94
N MET A 107 -9.36 -13.30 -10.80
CA MET A 107 -9.53 -12.47 -9.59
C MET A 107 -10.72 -11.53 -9.81
N ARG A 108 -11.83 -11.81 -9.12
CA ARG A 108 -13.05 -11.00 -9.26
C ARG A 108 -14.01 -11.11 -8.06
#